data_b236bf3b5ce0f2de4e26ec440e47bb30
#
_entry.id   b236bf3b5ce0f2de4e26ec440e47bb30
#
_cell.length_a   1.000
_cell.length_b   1.000
_cell.length_c   1.000
_cell.angle_alpha   90.00
_cell.angle_beta   90.00
_cell.angle_gamma   90.00
#
_symmetry.space_group_name_H-M   'P 1'
#
loop_
_entity.id
_entity.type
_entity.pdbx_description
1 polymer ?
#
loop_
_entity_poly.entity_id
_entity_poly.type
_entity_poly.pdbx_seq_one_letter_code
_entity_poly.pdbx_strand_id
1 'polypeptide(L)'
;MLSHIAPGLTEQRTTAGPDDPCYLVLGPLTVFRNGRPCTPTALKRRALLAHLLLSANVAVPAHRLIEGLWGPVPPRAATATLQMYVSGLRRTLDPAHGAARRDARNHPLLSTEAAGYRLRVGPGELDLHRFRALAAAGRTQVAEGRCRQARETLGRALALWRGRPFTDLEGSGLLGARTLRLEEERLAVLGDRLDVVLCRGRSHEIVDAVGELEELCALHPLRESFHEQLIRALCQVGRRAEALVAYARVRRTMVDDVGIEPGPGLRAAQRAALEGREARGATHQRCR
;
A
#
# COMPACT_ATOMS: atom_id res chain seq x y z
N MET A 1 22.93 22.19 -11.99
CA MET A 1 21.81 21.38 -12.52
C MET A 1 21.03 20.79 -11.36
N LEU A 2 20.15 21.58 -10.77
CA LEU A 2 19.28 21.24 -9.65
C LEU A 2 17.88 21.64 -10.12
N SER A 3 17.04 20.69 -10.57
CA SER A 3 15.59 20.89 -10.65
C SER A 3 14.94 19.69 -11.33
N HIS A 4 14.57 18.69 -10.55
CA HIS A 4 13.39 17.88 -10.81
C HIS A 4 13.07 17.09 -9.53
N ILE A 5 12.70 17.83 -8.47
CA ILE A 5 11.90 17.26 -7.39
C ILE A 5 10.49 17.22 -7.95
N ALA A 6 9.94 16.02 -8.16
CA ALA A 6 8.58 15.83 -8.65
C ALA A 6 7.59 16.60 -7.75
N PRO A 7 6.64 17.38 -8.31
CA PRO A 7 5.77 18.28 -7.54
C PRO A 7 4.89 17.59 -6.48
N GLY A 8 4.68 16.28 -6.56
CA GLY A 8 3.93 15.51 -5.56
C GLY A 8 4.65 15.25 -4.23
N LEU A 9 5.97 15.48 -4.13
CA LEU A 9 6.72 15.23 -2.89
C LEU A 9 6.52 16.33 -1.83
N THR A 10 6.16 17.54 -2.25
CA THR A 10 5.96 18.69 -1.35
C THR A 10 4.62 18.60 -0.61
N GLU A 11 3.57 18.10 -1.25
CA GLU A 11 2.25 17.89 -0.62
C GLU A 11 2.26 16.75 0.41
N GLN A 12 3.21 15.83 0.33
CA GLN A 12 3.32 14.70 1.26
C GLN A 12 3.84 15.09 2.65
N ARG A 13 4.31 16.35 2.84
CA ARG A 13 4.92 16.86 4.08
C ARG A 13 3.94 17.56 5.04
N THR A 14 2.65 17.55 4.81
CA THR A 14 1.68 18.49 5.43
C THR A 14 1.47 18.32 6.94
N THR A 15 2.05 17.31 7.62
CA THR A 15 1.85 17.07 9.06
C THR A 15 3.14 16.86 9.87
N ALA A 16 4.30 16.66 9.22
CA ALA A 16 5.58 16.55 9.91
C ALA A 16 6.24 17.93 10.04
N GLY A 17 6.93 18.19 11.14
CA GLY A 17 7.71 19.41 11.33
C GLY A 17 8.82 19.54 10.26
N PRO A 18 9.39 20.74 10.08
CA PRO A 18 10.44 20.99 9.06
C PRO A 18 11.67 20.10 9.26
N ASP A 19 11.96 19.70 10.48
CA ASP A 19 13.12 18.90 10.88
C ASP A 19 12.84 17.40 11.04
N ASP A 20 11.56 16.99 11.01
CA ASP A 20 11.17 15.61 11.19
C ASP A 20 11.56 14.76 9.98
N PRO A 21 12.00 13.51 10.20
CA PRO A 21 12.28 12.59 9.11
C PRO A 21 10.99 12.24 8.34
N CYS A 22 11.09 12.11 7.03
CA CYS A 22 10.00 11.64 6.18
C CYS A 22 10.41 10.33 5.53
N TYR A 23 9.66 9.28 5.79
CA TYR A 23 9.90 7.93 5.29
C TYR A 23 8.86 7.57 4.23
N LEU A 24 9.32 7.22 3.04
CA LEU A 24 8.49 6.84 1.92
C LEU A 24 8.78 5.38 1.57
N VAL A 25 7.79 4.50 1.81
CA VAL A 25 7.87 3.05 1.60
C VAL A 25 6.87 2.54 0.55
N LEU A 26 5.92 3.35 0.13
CA LEU A 26 4.94 3.01 -0.90
C LEU A 26 5.51 3.23 -2.31
N GLY A 27 6.60 2.55 -2.60
CA GLY A 27 7.45 2.61 -3.78
C GLY A 27 8.90 2.29 -3.41
N PRO A 28 9.90 2.71 -4.19
CA PRO A 28 11.30 2.63 -3.78
C PRO A 28 11.52 3.33 -2.44
N LEU A 29 12.29 2.68 -1.53
CA LEU A 29 12.55 3.25 -0.22
C LEU A 29 13.28 4.59 -0.33
N THR A 30 12.67 5.63 0.19
CA THR A 30 13.25 6.98 0.20
C THR A 30 13.11 7.59 1.59
N VAL A 31 14.17 8.24 2.05
CA VAL A 31 14.20 8.94 3.35
C VAL A 31 14.64 10.37 3.13
N PHE A 32 13.91 11.31 3.73
CA PHE A 32 14.28 12.72 3.77
C PHE A 32 14.45 13.16 5.22
N ARG A 33 15.38 14.07 5.45
CA ARG A 33 15.52 14.82 6.70
C ARG A 33 15.82 16.27 6.36
N ASN A 34 15.14 17.21 6.99
CA ASN A 34 15.28 18.64 6.70
C ASN A 34 15.14 18.94 5.19
N GLY A 35 14.28 18.21 4.49
CA GLY A 35 14.07 18.31 3.05
C GLY A 35 15.20 17.75 2.19
N ARG A 36 16.27 17.18 2.77
CA ARG A 36 17.39 16.58 2.04
C ARG A 36 17.27 15.05 2.01
N PRO A 37 17.56 14.40 0.89
CA PRO A 37 17.56 12.94 0.82
C PRO A 37 18.70 12.38 1.69
N CYS A 38 18.38 11.41 2.54
CA CYS A 38 19.33 10.71 3.40
C CYS A 38 19.13 9.19 3.39
N THR A 39 18.61 8.65 2.28
CA THR A 39 18.41 7.21 2.12
C THR A 39 19.76 6.47 2.19
N PRO A 40 19.89 5.41 3.03
CA PRO A 40 21.11 4.62 3.08
C PRO A 40 21.46 4.04 1.71
N THR A 41 22.72 4.11 1.29
CA THR A 41 23.17 3.59 -0.01
C THR A 41 23.37 2.08 -0.02
N ALA A 42 23.84 1.51 1.10
CA ALA A 42 24.13 0.07 1.21
C ALA A 42 22.84 -0.75 1.29
N LEU A 43 22.67 -1.72 0.39
CA LEU A 43 21.46 -2.56 0.24
C LEU A 43 20.99 -3.18 1.56
N LYS A 44 21.87 -3.81 2.33
CA LYS A 44 21.50 -4.45 3.62
C LYS A 44 21.07 -3.45 4.68
N ARG A 45 21.63 -2.22 4.71
CA ARG A 45 21.16 -1.15 5.60
C ARG A 45 19.78 -0.63 5.19
N ARG A 46 19.51 -0.54 3.87
CA ARG A 46 18.19 -0.17 3.37
C ARG A 46 17.16 -1.24 3.72
N ALA A 47 17.50 -2.53 3.53
CA ALA A 47 16.64 -3.65 3.91
C ALA A 47 16.34 -3.65 5.42
N LEU A 48 17.35 -3.43 6.27
CA LEU A 48 17.15 -3.28 7.71
C LEU A 48 16.18 -2.14 8.04
N LEU A 49 16.37 -0.97 7.42
CA LEU A 49 15.47 0.17 7.61
C LEU A 49 14.06 -0.14 7.16
N ALA A 50 13.86 -0.82 6.02
CA ALA A 50 12.56 -1.25 5.54
C ALA A 50 11.85 -2.18 6.55
N HIS A 51 12.56 -3.17 7.11
CA HIS A 51 12.01 -4.04 8.15
C HIS A 51 11.56 -3.27 9.39
N LEU A 52 12.36 -2.30 9.84
CA LEU A 52 12.04 -1.46 10.99
C LEU A 52 10.85 -0.53 10.70
N LEU A 53 10.78 0.08 9.51
CA LEU A 53 9.67 0.95 9.11
C LEU A 53 8.34 0.19 8.99
N LEU A 54 8.38 -1.03 8.46
CA LEU A 54 7.18 -1.89 8.40
C LEU A 54 6.71 -2.37 9.79
N SER A 55 7.53 -2.18 10.81
CA SER A 55 7.23 -2.46 12.21
C SER A 55 7.43 -1.20 13.07
N ALA A 56 7.22 0.00 12.48
CA ALA A 56 7.44 1.27 13.15
C ALA A 56 6.75 1.32 14.53
N ASN A 57 7.45 1.89 15.50
CA ASN A 57 7.00 2.01 16.89
C ASN A 57 6.87 0.69 17.68
N VAL A 58 7.24 -0.45 17.08
CA VAL A 58 7.26 -1.75 17.75
C VAL A 58 8.70 -2.26 17.82
N ALA A 59 9.10 -2.86 18.96
CA ALA A 59 10.42 -3.47 19.10
C ALA A 59 10.49 -4.75 18.25
N VAL A 60 11.46 -4.82 17.35
CA VAL A 60 11.68 -5.99 16.49
C VAL A 60 12.86 -6.78 17.04
N PRO A 61 12.67 -8.07 17.39
CA PRO A 61 13.73 -8.92 17.90
C PRO A 61 14.91 -9.04 16.92
N ALA A 62 16.14 -9.05 17.47
CA ALA A 62 17.35 -9.10 16.64
C ALA A 62 17.38 -10.34 15.71
N HIS A 63 16.93 -11.51 16.18
CA HIS A 63 16.86 -12.73 15.36
C HIS A 63 15.92 -12.57 14.17
N ARG A 64 14.77 -11.86 14.33
CA ARG A 64 13.84 -11.57 13.21
C ARG A 64 14.46 -10.64 12.18
N LEU A 65 15.25 -9.66 12.61
CA LEU A 65 15.98 -8.78 11.70
C LEU A 65 17.09 -9.54 10.96
N ILE A 66 17.79 -10.44 11.64
CA ILE A 66 18.81 -11.30 11.05
C ILE A 66 18.17 -12.22 10.00
N GLU A 67 17.09 -12.92 10.35
CA GLU A 67 16.31 -13.75 9.41
C GLU A 67 15.84 -12.94 8.20
N GLY A 68 15.32 -11.74 8.43
CA GLY A 68 14.86 -10.83 7.37
C GLY A 68 15.96 -10.40 6.42
N LEU A 69 17.19 -10.24 6.91
CA LEU A 69 18.32 -9.78 6.10
C LEU A 69 19.05 -10.89 5.36
N TRP A 70 19.18 -12.07 5.96
CA TRP A 70 20.03 -13.16 5.45
C TRP A 70 19.25 -14.46 5.17
N GLY A 71 17.98 -14.54 5.53
CA GLY A 71 17.19 -15.75 5.40
C GLY A 71 17.51 -16.79 6.47
N PRO A 72 17.23 -18.08 6.19
CA PRO A 72 17.36 -19.17 7.19
C PRO A 72 18.81 -19.52 7.54
N VAL A 73 19.79 -19.11 6.72
CA VAL A 73 21.21 -19.45 6.91
C VAL A 73 22.03 -18.15 7.04
N PRO A 74 22.00 -17.48 8.22
CA PRO A 74 22.74 -16.25 8.43
C PRO A 74 24.25 -16.53 8.59
N PRO A 75 25.13 -15.58 8.26
CA PRO A 75 26.57 -15.72 8.50
C PRO A 75 26.88 -15.76 10.01
N ARG A 76 28.00 -16.39 10.37
CA ARG A 76 28.44 -16.50 11.79
C ARG A 76 28.50 -15.14 12.51
N ALA A 77 28.91 -14.08 11.80
CA ALA A 77 29.03 -12.71 12.31
C ALA A 77 27.73 -11.89 12.21
N ALA A 78 26.57 -12.49 11.92
CA ALA A 78 25.31 -11.77 11.65
C ALA A 78 24.92 -10.79 12.76
N THR A 79 25.06 -11.17 14.04
CA THR A 79 24.75 -10.31 15.18
C THR A 79 25.64 -9.07 15.23
N ALA A 80 26.95 -9.22 15.09
CA ALA A 80 27.88 -8.10 15.08
C ALA A 80 27.66 -7.20 13.86
N THR A 81 27.37 -7.79 12.69
CA THR A 81 27.05 -7.06 11.47
C THR A 81 25.73 -6.28 11.61
N LEU A 82 24.69 -6.86 12.23
CA LEU A 82 23.45 -6.16 12.54
C LEU A 82 23.70 -4.94 13.42
N GLN A 83 24.50 -5.07 14.48
CA GLN A 83 24.87 -3.95 15.36
C GLN A 83 25.59 -2.83 14.60
N MET A 84 26.51 -3.20 13.70
CA MET A 84 27.18 -2.24 12.81
C MET A 84 26.18 -1.53 11.87
N TYR A 85 25.21 -2.25 11.31
CA TYR A 85 24.18 -1.65 10.46
C TYR A 85 23.27 -0.71 11.25
N VAL A 86 22.85 -1.09 12.45
CA VAL A 86 22.07 -0.23 13.36
C VAL A 86 22.84 1.04 13.68
N SER A 87 24.13 0.92 14.03
CA SER A 87 25.00 2.09 14.29
C SER A 87 25.12 2.99 13.05
N GLY A 88 25.23 2.39 11.86
CA GLY A 88 25.24 3.11 10.60
C GLY A 88 23.94 3.85 10.33
N LEU A 89 22.77 3.21 10.57
CA LEU A 89 21.46 3.84 10.44
C LEU A 89 21.29 5.02 11.39
N ARG A 90 21.69 4.89 12.65
CA ARG A 90 21.64 5.99 13.62
C ARG A 90 22.38 7.23 13.11
N ARG A 91 23.59 7.05 12.58
CA ARG A 91 24.37 8.16 12.00
C ARG A 91 23.73 8.77 10.77
N THR A 92 23.08 7.95 9.93
CA THR A 92 22.40 8.43 8.72
C THR A 92 21.10 9.18 9.07
N LEU A 93 20.31 8.63 9.98
CA LEU A 93 19.01 9.21 10.36
C LEU A 93 19.15 10.39 11.32
N ASP A 94 20.16 10.39 12.17
CA ASP A 94 20.44 11.47 13.13
C ASP A 94 21.94 11.75 13.27
N PRO A 95 22.53 12.53 12.35
CA PRO A 95 23.95 12.85 12.39
C PRO A 95 24.38 13.58 13.66
N ALA A 96 23.50 14.42 14.23
CA ALA A 96 23.81 15.19 15.43
C ALA A 96 23.98 14.31 16.68
N HIS A 97 23.11 13.31 16.86
CA HIS A 97 23.24 12.31 17.92
C HIS A 97 24.29 11.24 17.61
N GLY A 98 24.51 10.93 16.33
CA GLY A 98 25.53 9.95 15.91
C GLY A 98 26.96 10.40 16.19
N ALA A 99 27.23 11.70 16.27
CA ALA A 99 28.54 12.26 16.62
C ALA A 99 28.78 12.31 18.14
N ALA A 100 27.72 12.46 18.94
CA ALA A 100 27.81 12.39 20.39
C ALA A 100 27.72 10.92 20.81
N ARG A 101 28.79 10.32 21.35
CA ARG A 101 28.85 8.94 21.90
C ARG A 101 27.92 8.72 23.11
N ARG A 102 26.73 9.36 23.14
CA ARG A 102 25.75 9.20 24.21
C ARG A 102 24.91 7.97 23.94
N ASP A 103 24.69 7.25 24.97
CA ASP A 103 23.97 6.00 25.17
C ASP A 103 23.20 5.47 23.93
N ALA A 104 23.83 4.53 23.20
CA ALA A 104 23.24 3.88 22.02
C ALA A 104 21.92 3.16 22.33
N ARG A 105 21.60 2.88 23.60
CA ARG A 105 20.34 2.28 24.01
C ARG A 105 19.18 3.29 23.92
N ASN A 106 19.44 4.55 24.24
CA ASN A 106 18.43 5.61 24.29
C ASN A 106 18.43 6.53 23.05
N HIS A 107 18.88 6.05 21.89
CA HIS A 107 18.87 6.85 20.67
C HIS A 107 17.41 7.29 20.35
N PRO A 108 17.15 8.60 20.11
CA PRO A 108 15.79 9.14 19.99
C PRO A 108 14.96 8.48 18.87
N LEU A 109 15.58 8.17 17.72
CA LEU A 109 14.90 7.57 16.58
C LEU A 109 15.00 6.04 16.57
N LEU A 110 16.15 5.46 16.90
CA LEU A 110 16.37 4.02 16.80
C LEU A 110 16.97 3.50 18.12
N SER A 111 16.09 3.17 19.06
CA SER A 111 16.47 2.66 20.39
C SER A 111 16.83 1.17 20.35
N THR A 112 17.70 0.76 21.30
CA THR A 112 17.91 -0.65 21.62
C THR A 112 17.13 -0.98 22.89
N GLU A 113 16.24 -1.96 22.80
CA GLU A 113 15.41 -2.44 23.89
C GLU A 113 15.77 -3.87 24.27
N ALA A 114 15.27 -4.35 25.40
CA ALA A 114 15.49 -5.73 25.83
C ALA A 114 15.01 -6.75 24.77
N ALA A 115 13.91 -6.44 24.09
CA ALA A 115 13.33 -7.28 23.03
C ALA A 115 14.00 -7.11 21.66
N GLY A 116 14.87 -6.11 21.44
CA GLY A 116 15.49 -5.85 20.13
C GLY A 116 15.65 -4.37 19.79
N TYR A 117 15.24 -3.98 18.58
CA TYR A 117 15.39 -2.60 18.09
C TYR A 117 14.02 -2.00 17.76
N ARG A 118 13.80 -0.75 18.16
CA ARG A 118 12.58 0.02 17.82
C ARG A 118 12.96 1.27 17.05
N LEU A 119 12.37 1.43 15.87
CA LEU A 119 12.39 2.69 15.14
C LEU A 119 11.16 3.52 15.52
N ARG A 120 11.37 4.68 16.09
CA ARG A 120 10.30 5.63 16.41
C ARG A 120 9.97 6.44 15.17
N VAL A 121 8.69 6.52 14.88
CA VAL A 121 8.13 7.27 13.74
C VAL A 121 6.97 8.10 14.28
N GLY A 122 7.04 9.39 14.08
CA GLY A 122 5.99 10.34 14.51
C GLY A 122 4.78 10.33 13.59
N PRO A 123 3.70 11.01 14.00
CA PRO A 123 2.52 11.19 13.17
C PRO A 123 2.86 11.89 11.86
N GLY A 124 2.45 11.30 10.73
CA GLY A 124 2.67 11.88 9.41
C GLY A 124 4.07 11.67 8.79
N GLU A 125 5.04 11.13 9.52
CA GLU A 125 6.40 10.90 9.00
C GLU A 125 6.49 9.69 8.04
N LEU A 126 5.58 8.73 8.11
CA LEU A 126 5.57 7.52 7.27
C LEU A 126 4.36 7.53 6.33
N ASP A 127 4.61 7.46 5.02
CA ASP A 127 3.58 7.42 3.99
C ASP A 127 2.60 6.25 4.16
N LEU A 128 3.07 5.08 4.62
CA LEU A 128 2.22 3.93 4.92
C LEU A 128 1.19 4.22 6.03
N HIS A 129 1.59 4.93 7.09
CA HIS A 129 0.66 5.31 8.15
C HIS A 129 -0.39 6.30 7.65
N ARG A 130 0.02 7.25 6.81
CA ARG A 130 -0.88 8.22 6.15
C ARG A 130 -1.86 7.52 5.21
N PHE A 131 -1.37 6.57 4.40
CA PHE A 131 -2.20 5.75 3.52
C PHE A 131 -3.29 5.04 4.31
N ARG A 132 -2.92 4.32 5.37
CA ARG A 132 -3.87 3.58 6.21
C ARG A 132 -4.87 4.47 6.90
N ALA A 133 -4.43 5.64 7.40
CA ALA A 133 -5.32 6.62 8.02
C ALA A 133 -6.34 7.20 7.02
N LEU A 134 -5.89 7.56 5.82
CA LEU A 134 -6.77 8.04 4.74
C LEU A 134 -7.74 6.93 4.27
N ALA A 135 -7.27 5.71 4.12
CA ALA A 135 -8.11 4.57 3.75
C ALA A 135 -9.21 4.31 4.80
N ALA A 136 -8.85 4.33 6.08
CA ALA A 136 -9.82 4.20 7.17
C ALA A 136 -10.85 5.35 7.18
N ALA A 137 -10.38 6.59 7.04
CA ALA A 137 -11.26 7.76 6.96
C ALA A 137 -12.21 7.69 5.76
N GLY A 138 -11.72 7.26 4.59
CA GLY A 138 -12.55 7.07 3.41
C GLY A 138 -13.66 6.03 3.62
N ARG A 139 -13.33 4.89 4.24
CA ARG A 139 -14.33 3.86 4.58
C ARG A 139 -15.37 4.35 5.59
N THR A 140 -14.96 5.13 6.58
CA THR A 140 -15.89 5.77 7.52
C THR A 140 -16.82 6.73 6.79
N GLN A 141 -16.30 7.56 5.88
CA GLN A 141 -17.11 8.47 5.06
C GLN A 141 -18.12 7.72 4.17
N VAL A 142 -17.74 6.56 3.63
CA VAL A 142 -18.70 5.69 2.89
C VAL A 142 -19.82 5.22 3.83
N ALA A 143 -19.48 4.74 5.02
CA ALA A 143 -20.47 4.28 5.99
C ALA A 143 -21.44 5.38 6.44
N GLU A 144 -20.99 6.64 6.43
CA GLU A 144 -21.78 7.83 6.76
C GLU A 144 -22.52 8.42 5.54
N GLY A 145 -22.47 7.79 4.36
CA GLY A 145 -23.11 8.27 3.13
C GLY A 145 -22.42 9.46 2.47
N ARG A 146 -21.24 9.87 2.94
CA ARG A 146 -20.45 11.00 2.41
C ARG A 146 -19.58 10.59 1.21
N CYS A 147 -20.24 10.03 0.17
CA CYS A 147 -19.57 9.35 -0.95
C CYS A 147 -18.60 10.25 -1.72
N ARG A 148 -18.91 11.56 -1.94
CA ARG A 148 -18.00 12.47 -2.63
C ARG A 148 -16.71 12.66 -1.85
N GLN A 149 -16.80 12.90 -0.54
CA GLN A 149 -15.62 13.05 0.32
C GLN A 149 -14.83 11.75 0.41
N ALA A 150 -15.51 10.59 0.50
CA ALA A 150 -14.89 9.28 0.51
C ALA A 150 -14.05 9.06 -0.75
N ARG A 151 -14.57 9.39 -1.94
CA ARG A 151 -13.83 9.27 -3.21
C ARG A 151 -12.55 10.12 -3.21
N GLU A 152 -12.66 11.38 -2.80
CA GLU A 152 -11.52 12.29 -2.71
C GLU A 152 -10.47 11.77 -1.71
N THR A 153 -10.91 11.29 -0.54
CA THR A 153 -10.03 10.78 0.51
C THR A 153 -9.33 9.48 0.09
N LEU A 154 -10.06 8.53 -0.51
CA LEU A 154 -9.49 7.28 -1.05
C LEU A 154 -8.54 7.56 -2.23
N GLY A 155 -8.87 8.53 -3.08
CA GLY A 155 -7.98 9.00 -4.14
C GLY A 155 -6.66 9.56 -3.60
N ARG A 156 -6.73 10.38 -2.55
CA ARG A 156 -5.52 10.88 -1.85
C ARG A 156 -4.70 9.76 -1.21
N ALA A 157 -5.35 8.74 -0.66
CA ALA A 157 -4.64 7.56 -0.14
C ALA A 157 -3.85 6.86 -1.26
N LEU A 158 -4.49 6.60 -2.40
CA LEU A 158 -3.84 5.93 -3.54
C LEU A 158 -2.73 6.78 -4.18
N ALA A 159 -2.85 8.10 -4.17
CA ALA A 159 -1.83 9.01 -4.68
C ALA A 159 -0.51 9.00 -3.87
N LEU A 160 -0.50 8.41 -2.67
CA LEU A 160 0.74 8.19 -1.92
C LEU A 160 1.63 7.09 -2.52
N TRP A 161 1.09 6.25 -3.39
CA TRP A 161 1.80 5.17 -4.03
C TRP A 161 2.60 5.66 -5.24
N ARG A 162 3.92 5.45 -5.20
CA ARG A 162 4.87 5.86 -6.24
C ARG A 162 5.32 4.69 -7.13
N GLY A 163 4.72 3.53 -6.93
CA GLY A 163 5.04 2.27 -7.59
C GLY A 163 5.00 1.10 -6.61
N ARG A 164 5.52 -0.05 -7.03
CA ARG A 164 5.60 -1.24 -6.19
C ARG A 164 6.55 -0.98 -5.00
N PRO A 165 6.14 -1.31 -3.74
CA PRO A 165 6.99 -1.12 -2.58
C PRO A 165 8.31 -1.89 -2.68
N PHE A 166 9.40 -1.25 -2.29
CA PHE A 166 10.71 -1.87 -2.16
C PHE A 166 11.28 -2.53 -3.42
N THR A 167 10.92 -2.06 -4.63
CA THR A 167 11.49 -2.57 -5.89
C THR A 167 13.02 -2.50 -5.91
N ASP A 168 13.57 -1.55 -5.20
CA ASP A 168 15.01 -1.36 -5.00
C ASP A 168 15.65 -2.33 -3.99
N LEU A 169 14.85 -3.22 -3.38
CA LEU A 169 15.24 -4.22 -2.39
C LEU A 169 14.82 -5.65 -2.80
N GLU A 170 14.52 -5.88 -4.07
CA GLU A 170 14.15 -7.20 -4.58
C GLU A 170 15.26 -8.22 -4.28
N GLY A 171 14.86 -9.42 -3.83
CA GLY A 171 15.78 -10.46 -3.35
C GLY A 171 16.15 -10.36 -1.85
N SER A 172 15.62 -9.39 -1.11
CA SER A 172 15.85 -9.27 0.34
C SER A 172 14.83 -10.08 1.15
N GLY A 173 14.93 -11.40 1.17
CA GLY A 173 14.30 -12.30 2.14
C GLY A 173 12.80 -12.04 2.41
N LEU A 174 12.44 -11.87 3.70
CA LEU A 174 11.04 -11.72 4.17
C LEU A 174 10.32 -10.43 3.73
N LEU A 175 10.98 -9.49 3.02
CA LEU A 175 10.29 -8.30 2.50
C LEU A 175 9.24 -8.66 1.44
N GLY A 176 9.44 -9.75 0.67
CA GLY A 176 8.51 -10.18 -0.37
C GLY A 176 7.08 -10.40 0.15
N ALA A 177 6.90 -11.17 1.24
CA ALA A 177 5.59 -11.40 1.82
C ALA A 177 4.94 -10.10 2.37
N ARG A 178 5.75 -9.19 2.92
CA ARG A 178 5.26 -7.89 3.40
C ARG A 178 4.88 -6.97 2.24
N THR A 179 5.62 -7.00 1.13
CA THR A 179 5.29 -6.28 -0.10
C THR A 179 3.96 -6.76 -0.68
N LEU A 180 3.75 -8.08 -0.76
CA LEU A 180 2.47 -8.65 -1.21
C LEU A 180 1.30 -8.17 -0.35
N ARG A 181 1.47 -8.13 0.97
CA ARG A 181 0.44 -7.61 1.87
C ARG A 181 0.14 -6.12 1.61
N LEU A 182 1.15 -5.31 1.37
CA LEU A 182 0.95 -3.89 1.04
C LEU A 182 0.20 -3.72 -0.28
N GLU A 183 0.55 -4.51 -1.31
CA GLU A 183 -0.19 -4.52 -2.58
C GLU A 183 -1.66 -4.93 -2.38
N GLU A 184 -1.95 -5.93 -1.55
CA GLU A 184 -3.32 -6.28 -1.21
C GLU A 184 -4.08 -5.14 -0.50
N GLU A 185 -3.41 -4.41 0.44
CA GLU A 185 -3.99 -3.21 1.06
C GLU A 185 -4.31 -2.14 0.00
N ARG A 186 -3.43 -1.94 -1.00
CA ARG A 186 -3.64 -1.01 -2.12
C ARG A 186 -4.84 -1.42 -2.97
N LEU A 187 -4.88 -2.68 -3.40
CA LEU A 187 -5.97 -3.20 -4.25
C LEU A 187 -7.34 -3.14 -3.53
N ALA A 188 -7.35 -3.36 -2.22
CA ALA A 188 -8.57 -3.20 -1.43
C ALA A 188 -9.08 -1.74 -1.44
N VAL A 189 -8.18 -0.76 -1.24
CA VAL A 189 -8.54 0.67 -1.27
C VAL A 189 -8.96 1.11 -2.68
N LEU A 190 -8.35 0.54 -3.71
CA LEU A 190 -8.72 0.78 -5.10
C LEU A 190 -10.14 0.27 -5.39
N GLY A 191 -10.47 -0.95 -4.92
CA GLY A 191 -11.82 -1.49 -4.99
C GLY A 191 -12.83 -0.62 -4.24
N ASP A 192 -12.51 -0.18 -3.01
CA ASP A 192 -13.37 0.73 -2.24
C ASP A 192 -13.66 2.04 -3.02
N ARG A 193 -12.65 2.63 -3.68
CA ARG A 193 -12.81 3.85 -4.49
C ARG A 193 -13.70 3.62 -5.70
N LEU A 194 -13.48 2.51 -6.42
CA LEU A 194 -14.30 2.14 -7.57
C LEU A 194 -15.75 1.88 -7.18
N ASP A 195 -16.00 1.22 -6.05
CA ASP A 195 -17.37 1.03 -5.55
C ASP A 195 -18.09 2.36 -5.27
N VAL A 196 -17.37 3.38 -4.75
CA VAL A 196 -17.94 4.71 -4.56
C VAL A 196 -18.28 5.38 -5.91
N VAL A 197 -17.40 5.22 -6.92
CA VAL A 197 -17.66 5.72 -8.29
C VAL A 197 -18.90 5.03 -8.86
N LEU A 198 -19.03 3.71 -8.78
CA LEU A 198 -20.18 2.96 -9.28
C LEU A 198 -21.48 3.26 -8.51
N CYS A 199 -21.40 3.72 -7.27
CA CYS A 199 -22.56 4.06 -6.47
C CYS A 199 -23.10 5.48 -6.76
N ARG A 200 -22.24 6.47 -6.98
CA ARG A 200 -22.57 7.90 -7.04
C ARG A 200 -21.84 8.68 -8.14
N GLY A 201 -21.05 8.01 -8.97
CA GLY A 201 -20.33 8.63 -10.06
C GLY A 201 -21.27 9.14 -11.15
N ARG A 202 -20.80 10.13 -11.90
CA ARG A 202 -21.46 10.59 -13.14
C ARG A 202 -21.15 9.59 -14.26
N SER A 203 -21.97 9.61 -15.33
CA SER A 203 -21.81 8.66 -16.44
C SER A 203 -20.39 8.60 -17.02
N HIS A 204 -19.71 9.75 -17.20
CA HIS A 204 -18.34 9.76 -17.71
C HIS A 204 -17.33 9.13 -16.72
N GLU A 205 -17.52 9.35 -15.41
CA GLU A 205 -16.65 8.73 -14.38
C GLU A 205 -16.80 7.21 -14.35
N ILE A 206 -18.00 6.70 -14.65
CA ILE A 206 -18.27 5.26 -14.75
C ILE A 206 -17.62 4.69 -16.02
N VAL A 207 -17.65 5.44 -17.13
CA VAL A 207 -16.95 5.05 -18.37
C VAL A 207 -15.43 4.96 -18.13
N ASP A 208 -14.84 5.94 -17.44
CA ASP A 208 -13.42 5.89 -17.07
C ASP A 208 -13.11 4.69 -16.16
N ALA A 209 -14.02 4.39 -15.19
CA ALA A 209 -13.89 3.24 -14.31
C ALA A 209 -13.97 1.89 -15.07
N VAL A 210 -14.69 1.79 -16.19
CA VAL A 210 -14.69 0.59 -17.04
C VAL A 210 -13.28 0.31 -17.54
N GLY A 211 -12.60 1.30 -18.13
CA GLY A 211 -11.24 1.13 -18.63
C GLY A 211 -10.26 0.69 -17.53
N GLU A 212 -10.32 1.35 -16.35
CA GLU A 212 -9.50 0.98 -15.20
C GLU A 212 -9.79 -0.45 -14.70
N LEU A 213 -11.06 -0.84 -14.67
CA LEU A 213 -11.47 -2.20 -14.27
C LEU A 213 -11.06 -3.26 -15.29
N GLU A 214 -11.07 -2.96 -16.59
CA GLU A 214 -10.57 -3.86 -17.62
C GLU A 214 -9.09 -4.16 -17.42
N GLU A 215 -8.26 -3.14 -17.12
CA GLU A 215 -6.84 -3.32 -16.79
C GLU A 215 -6.65 -4.14 -15.51
N LEU A 216 -7.41 -3.83 -14.46
CA LEU A 216 -7.33 -4.56 -13.19
C LEU A 216 -7.74 -6.03 -13.32
N CYS A 217 -8.76 -6.34 -14.11
CA CYS A 217 -9.17 -7.70 -14.40
C CYS A 217 -8.10 -8.47 -15.20
N ALA A 218 -7.38 -7.80 -16.11
CA ALA A 218 -6.28 -8.40 -16.83
C ALA A 218 -5.07 -8.69 -15.93
N LEU A 219 -4.74 -7.77 -15.01
CA LEU A 219 -3.63 -7.93 -14.06
C LEU A 219 -3.95 -8.90 -12.91
N HIS A 220 -5.23 -9.04 -12.54
CA HIS A 220 -5.70 -9.84 -11.41
C HIS A 220 -6.85 -10.75 -11.83
N PRO A 221 -6.62 -11.72 -12.74
CA PRO A 221 -7.68 -12.49 -13.40
C PRO A 221 -8.55 -13.32 -12.46
N LEU A 222 -8.05 -13.70 -11.29
CA LEU A 222 -8.77 -14.47 -10.28
C LEU A 222 -9.40 -13.61 -9.17
N ARG A 223 -9.30 -12.27 -9.24
CA ARG A 223 -9.88 -11.38 -8.23
C ARG A 223 -11.33 -11.04 -8.59
N GLU A 224 -12.24 -11.89 -8.13
CA GLU A 224 -13.68 -11.81 -8.47
C GLU A 224 -14.29 -10.43 -8.21
N SER A 225 -13.85 -9.70 -7.18
CA SER A 225 -14.39 -8.37 -6.85
C SER A 225 -14.24 -7.35 -7.97
N PHE A 226 -13.12 -7.37 -8.70
CA PHE A 226 -12.93 -6.47 -9.85
C PHE A 226 -13.80 -6.85 -11.03
N HIS A 227 -13.97 -8.14 -11.30
CA HIS A 227 -14.87 -8.63 -12.34
C HIS A 227 -16.34 -8.32 -12.02
N GLU A 228 -16.75 -8.44 -10.75
CA GLU A 228 -18.08 -8.01 -10.30
C GLU A 228 -18.29 -6.52 -10.55
N GLN A 229 -17.31 -5.69 -10.15
CA GLN A 229 -17.37 -4.25 -10.38
C GLN A 229 -17.40 -3.91 -11.88
N LEU A 230 -16.62 -4.58 -12.72
CA LEU A 230 -16.62 -4.41 -14.18
C LEU A 230 -17.99 -4.70 -14.79
N ILE A 231 -18.60 -5.84 -14.44
CA ILE A 231 -19.93 -6.21 -14.92
C ILE A 231 -20.96 -5.16 -14.53
N ARG A 232 -20.90 -4.68 -13.28
CA ARG A 232 -21.79 -3.61 -12.80
C ARG A 232 -21.57 -2.30 -13.55
N ALA A 233 -20.32 -1.90 -13.77
CA ALA A 233 -19.96 -0.69 -14.53
C ALA A 233 -20.51 -0.73 -15.96
N LEU A 234 -20.27 -1.85 -16.67
CA LEU A 234 -20.76 -2.07 -18.04
C LEU A 234 -22.28 -2.01 -18.13
N CYS A 235 -22.99 -2.61 -17.17
CA CYS A 235 -24.46 -2.52 -17.12
C CYS A 235 -24.94 -1.08 -16.92
N GLN A 236 -24.29 -0.29 -16.06
CA GLN A 236 -24.66 1.10 -15.78
C GLN A 236 -24.49 2.02 -17.01
N VAL A 237 -23.50 1.73 -17.87
CA VAL A 237 -23.29 2.50 -19.12
C VAL A 237 -24.01 1.89 -20.33
N GLY A 238 -24.92 0.92 -20.12
CA GLY A 238 -25.72 0.30 -21.18
C GLY A 238 -25.01 -0.78 -22.01
N ARG A 239 -23.74 -1.13 -21.68
CA ARG A 239 -22.91 -2.14 -22.39
C ARG A 239 -23.19 -3.56 -21.87
N ARG A 240 -24.48 -3.91 -21.75
CA ARG A 240 -24.93 -5.18 -21.12
C ARG A 240 -24.40 -6.43 -21.82
N ALA A 241 -24.29 -6.43 -23.14
CA ALA A 241 -23.76 -7.57 -23.88
C ALA A 241 -22.30 -7.84 -23.49
N GLU A 242 -21.51 -6.79 -23.35
CA GLU A 242 -20.11 -6.87 -22.95
C GLU A 242 -19.96 -7.32 -21.48
N ALA A 243 -20.89 -6.93 -20.60
CA ALA A 243 -20.94 -7.43 -19.23
C ALA A 243 -21.09 -8.96 -19.17
N LEU A 244 -21.96 -9.54 -20.02
CA LEU A 244 -22.14 -10.98 -20.11
C LEU A 244 -20.92 -11.69 -20.73
N VAL A 245 -20.26 -11.08 -21.70
CA VAL A 245 -18.99 -11.58 -22.27
C VAL A 245 -17.88 -11.57 -21.21
N ALA A 246 -17.78 -10.50 -20.42
CA ALA A 246 -16.82 -10.39 -19.32
C ALA A 246 -17.04 -11.49 -18.28
N TYR A 247 -18.30 -11.75 -17.89
CA TYR A 247 -18.62 -12.87 -17.00
C TYR A 247 -18.22 -14.23 -17.58
N ALA A 248 -18.55 -14.50 -18.86
CA ALA A 248 -18.20 -15.77 -19.50
C ALA A 248 -16.67 -15.99 -19.54
N ARG A 249 -15.91 -14.90 -19.74
CA ARG A 249 -14.44 -14.94 -19.73
C ARG A 249 -13.89 -15.31 -18.36
N VAL A 250 -14.27 -14.60 -17.31
CA VAL A 250 -13.76 -14.88 -15.95
C VAL A 250 -14.18 -16.25 -15.46
N ARG A 251 -15.43 -16.68 -15.74
CA ARG A 251 -15.89 -18.04 -15.37
C ARG A 251 -15.00 -19.10 -16.04
N ARG A 252 -14.68 -18.94 -17.34
CA ARG A 252 -13.79 -19.86 -18.03
C ARG A 252 -12.41 -19.90 -17.37
N THR A 253 -11.79 -18.75 -17.11
CA THR A 253 -10.50 -18.67 -16.42
C THR A 253 -10.54 -19.39 -15.07
N MET A 254 -11.59 -19.17 -14.26
CA MET A 254 -11.70 -19.81 -12.94
C MET A 254 -11.87 -21.33 -13.04
N VAL A 255 -12.69 -21.80 -13.98
CA VAL A 255 -12.91 -23.24 -14.18
C VAL A 255 -11.68 -23.92 -14.76
N ASP A 256 -11.06 -23.33 -15.80
CA ASP A 256 -9.95 -23.94 -16.51
C ASP A 256 -8.64 -23.91 -15.70
N ASP A 257 -8.36 -22.81 -14.99
CA ASP A 257 -7.08 -22.61 -14.28
C ASP A 257 -7.12 -23.14 -12.83
N VAL A 258 -8.28 -23.10 -12.17
CA VAL A 258 -8.41 -23.39 -10.72
C VAL A 258 -9.42 -24.52 -10.43
N GLY A 259 -10.31 -24.85 -11.37
CA GLY A 259 -11.34 -25.88 -11.20
C GLY A 259 -12.53 -25.46 -10.32
N ILE A 260 -12.77 -24.15 -10.16
CA ILE A 260 -13.88 -23.66 -9.31
C ILE A 260 -14.85 -22.78 -10.11
N GLU A 261 -16.13 -22.82 -9.73
CA GLU A 261 -17.15 -21.92 -10.27
C GLU A 261 -17.09 -20.54 -9.57
N PRO A 262 -17.51 -19.45 -10.26
CA PRO A 262 -17.58 -18.12 -9.69
C PRO A 262 -18.36 -18.06 -8.38
N GLY A 263 -17.91 -17.23 -7.47
CA GLY A 263 -18.56 -17.00 -6.18
C GLY A 263 -19.94 -16.32 -6.29
N PRO A 264 -20.65 -16.20 -5.16
CA PRO A 264 -22.04 -15.72 -5.15
C PRO A 264 -22.19 -14.27 -5.63
N GLY A 265 -21.22 -13.38 -5.37
CA GLY A 265 -21.23 -11.99 -5.81
C GLY A 265 -21.19 -11.87 -7.32
N LEU A 266 -20.23 -12.55 -7.94
CA LEU A 266 -20.06 -12.54 -9.39
C LEU A 266 -21.27 -13.19 -10.12
N ARG A 267 -21.84 -14.27 -9.58
CA ARG A 267 -23.08 -14.86 -10.09
C ARG A 267 -24.29 -13.95 -9.94
N ALA A 268 -24.35 -13.15 -8.86
CA ALA A 268 -25.42 -12.18 -8.67
C ALA A 268 -25.29 -11.03 -9.69
N ALA A 269 -24.07 -10.57 -9.99
CA ALA A 269 -23.85 -9.58 -11.03
C ALA A 269 -24.28 -10.08 -12.41
N GLN A 270 -24.00 -11.35 -12.75
CA GLN A 270 -24.49 -11.97 -13.99
C GLN A 270 -26.01 -11.97 -14.06
N ARG A 271 -26.70 -12.44 -13.00
CA ARG A 271 -28.17 -12.48 -12.98
C ARG A 271 -28.79 -11.10 -13.20
N ALA A 272 -28.25 -10.09 -12.51
CA ALA A 272 -28.70 -8.71 -12.69
C ALA A 272 -28.49 -8.22 -14.14
N ALA A 273 -27.35 -8.57 -14.76
CA ALA A 273 -27.11 -8.29 -16.17
C ALA A 273 -28.10 -9.00 -17.09
N LEU A 274 -28.47 -10.27 -16.84
CA LEU A 274 -29.45 -11.01 -17.61
C LEU A 274 -30.88 -10.44 -17.48
N GLU A 275 -31.25 -9.99 -16.29
CA GLU A 275 -32.57 -9.43 -16.01
C GLU A 275 -32.71 -7.96 -16.44
N GLY A 276 -31.63 -7.30 -16.88
CA GLY A 276 -31.63 -5.87 -17.20
C GLY A 276 -31.81 -4.97 -15.97
N ARG A 277 -31.49 -5.50 -14.77
CA ARG A 277 -31.57 -4.77 -13.49
C ARG A 277 -30.18 -4.21 -13.14
N GLU A 278 -30.16 -3.07 -12.45
CA GLU A 278 -28.91 -2.58 -11.87
C GLU A 278 -28.43 -3.55 -10.78
N ALA A 279 -27.24 -4.13 -10.96
CA ALA A 279 -26.60 -4.93 -9.93
C ALA A 279 -26.17 -4.01 -8.77
N ARG A 280 -26.84 -4.10 -7.62
CA ARG A 280 -26.52 -3.33 -6.43
C ARG A 280 -25.40 -4.02 -5.67
N GLY A 281 -24.21 -3.41 -5.63
CA GLY A 281 -23.08 -3.89 -4.80
C GLY A 281 -23.35 -3.65 -3.30
N ALA A 282 -22.56 -4.35 -2.45
CA ALA A 282 -22.65 -4.22 -0.99
C ALA A 282 -22.54 -2.78 -0.47
N THR A 283 -21.80 -1.93 -1.18
CA THR A 283 -21.61 -0.50 -0.85
C THR A 283 -22.88 0.32 -1.14
N HIS A 284 -23.74 -0.10 -2.09
CA HIS A 284 -24.98 0.61 -2.41
C HIS A 284 -26.00 0.62 -1.25
N GLN A 285 -25.96 -0.40 -0.39
CA GLN A 285 -26.81 -0.45 0.82
C GLN A 285 -26.33 0.50 1.91
N ARG A 286 -25.05 0.91 1.89
CA ARG A 286 -24.44 1.81 2.88
C ARG A 286 -24.46 3.28 2.46
N CYS A 287 -24.66 3.58 1.18
CA CYS A 287 -24.69 4.95 0.64
C CYS A 287 -26.10 5.57 0.58
N ARG A 288 -27.12 5.00 1.26
CA ARG A 288 -28.48 5.55 1.35
C ARG A 288 -28.69 6.46 2.53
#